data_a02d5e527a94e0c025d3928806e4717f
#
_entry.id   a02d5e527a94e0c025d3928806e4717f
#
_cell.length_a   1.000
_cell.length_b   1.000
_cell.length_c   1.000
_cell.angle_alpha   90.00
_cell.angle_beta   90.00
_cell.angle_gamma   90.00
#
_symmetry.space_group_name_H-M   'P 1'
#
loop_
_entity.id
_entity.type
_entity.pdbx_description
1 polymer ?
#
loop_
_entity_poly.entity_id
_entity_poly.type
_entity_poly.pdbx_seq_one_letter_code
_entity_poly.pdbx_strand_id
1 'polypeptide(L)'
;NGQVMFIFGGIGNQVGLFQKPVSVVEVKEALYVLDSEKNTITEFTLTQFGDMVHEAINLYNEGLYQESIDPWNQVVSHNTNYLLGYTGLGKAYYQMKDYDTAMYYFKLANNRSEYSRAYKEDSLNKVRTSFPTVMAVLLALAVGYFLLRRVLDRVTWRPRKQKKEREAANE
;
A
#
# COMPACT_ATOMS: atom_id res chain seq x y z
N ASN A 1 -14.20 9.99 1.95
CA ASN A 1 -13.98 8.59 2.35
C ASN A 1 -14.50 8.33 3.76
N GLY A 2 -15.79 8.42 4.07
CA GLY A 2 -16.47 8.27 5.36
C GLY A 2 -15.94 7.24 6.38
N GLN A 3 -14.69 7.37 6.79
CA GLN A 3 -14.11 6.56 7.86
C GLN A 3 -14.50 7.14 9.21
N VAL A 4 -15.09 6.33 10.08
CA VAL A 4 -15.41 6.73 11.45
C VAL A 4 -14.10 6.85 12.23
N MET A 5 -13.78 8.06 12.69
CA MET A 5 -12.60 8.33 13.52
C MET A 5 -12.89 8.08 15.00
N PHE A 6 -14.01 8.60 15.50
CA PHE A 6 -14.41 8.49 16.89
C PHE A 6 -15.90 8.18 16.98
N ILE A 7 -16.26 7.46 18.02
CA ILE A 7 -17.65 7.26 18.43
C ILE A 7 -17.73 7.74 19.88
N PHE A 8 -18.62 8.69 20.15
CA PHE A 8 -18.85 9.23 21.48
C PHE A 8 -20.35 9.46 21.70
N GLY A 9 -20.72 9.63 22.96
CA GLY A 9 -22.10 9.71 23.35
C GLY A 9 -22.76 8.31 23.43
N GLY A 10 -24.04 8.31 23.69
CA GLY A 10 -24.89 7.12 23.86
C GLY A 10 -26.21 7.53 24.45
N ILE A 11 -27.11 6.57 24.74
CA ILE A 11 -28.40 6.84 25.37
C ILE A 11 -28.21 6.84 26.88
N GLY A 12 -28.62 7.92 27.57
CA GLY A 12 -28.57 8.00 29.02
C GLY A 12 -28.65 9.41 29.60
N ASN A 13 -28.69 9.50 30.92
CA ASN A 13 -28.84 10.77 31.65
C ASN A 13 -27.51 11.40 32.09
N GLN A 14 -26.41 10.66 32.01
CA GLN A 14 -25.10 11.13 32.46
C GLN A 14 -24.56 12.21 31.51
N VAL A 15 -23.54 12.95 31.94
CA VAL A 15 -22.83 13.94 31.12
C VAL A 15 -22.16 13.21 29.93
N GLY A 16 -22.32 13.77 28.74
CA GLY A 16 -21.79 13.16 27.50
C GLY A 16 -22.70 12.07 26.89
N LEU A 17 -23.81 11.70 27.56
CA LEU A 17 -24.87 10.85 27.02
C LEU A 17 -26.08 11.70 26.65
N PHE A 18 -26.94 11.20 25.77
CA PHE A 18 -28.08 11.91 25.21
C PHE A 18 -29.38 11.12 25.41
N GLN A 19 -30.48 11.85 25.52
CA GLN A 19 -31.84 11.26 25.50
C GLN A 19 -32.44 11.43 24.11
N LYS A 20 -32.41 12.66 23.55
CA LYS A 20 -32.93 13.00 22.24
C LYS A 20 -32.10 14.10 21.60
N PRO A 21 -30.92 13.76 21.04
CA PRO A 21 -30.09 14.72 20.31
C PRO A 21 -30.82 15.12 19.03
N VAL A 22 -31.00 16.42 18.81
CA VAL A 22 -31.76 16.99 17.68
C VAL A 22 -30.91 17.86 16.75
N SER A 23 -29.76 18.32 17.23
CA SER A 23 -28.84 19.13 16.40
C SER A 23 -27.40 18.94 16.88
N VAL A 24 -26.48 19.01 15.93
CA VAL A 24 -25.03 19.09 16.17
C VAL A 24 -24.45 20.21 15.29
N VAL A 25 -23.59 21.01 15.88
CA VAL A 25 -22.91 22.11 15.16
C VAL A 25 -21.47 22.16 15.64
N GLU A 26 -20.58 22.45 14.70
CA GLU A 26 -19.16 22.70 14.99
C GLU A 26 -18.91 24.20 15.04
N VAL A 27 -18.28 24.66 16.11
CA VAL A 27 -17.87 26.06 16.27
C VAL A 27 -16.47 26.08 16.89
N LYS A 28 -15.48 26.67 16.22
CA LYS A 28 -14.12 26.80 16.74
C LYS A 28 -13.53 25.49 17.28
N GLU A 29 -13.59 24.43 16.48
CA GLU A 29 -13.05 23.11 16.82
C GLU A 29 -13.74 22.37 17.97
N ALA A 30 -14.86 22.91 18.48
CA ALA A 30 -15.72 22.25 19.45
C ALA A 30 -17.05 21.83 18.81
N LEU A 31 -17.54 20.65 19.17
CA LEU A 31 -18.85 20.15 18.75
C LEU A 31 -19.88 20.45 19.83
N TYR A 32 -20.94 21.12 19.47
CA TYR A 32 -22.07 21.42 20.35
C TYR A 32 -23.25 20.53 19.95
N VAL A 33 -23.74 19.73 20.89
CA VAL A 33 -24.90 18.85 20.69
C VAL A 33 -26.06 19.32 21.53
N LEU A 34 -27.17 19.65 20.87
CA LEU A 34 -28.43 20.03 21.53
C LEU A 34 -29.27 18.77 21.79
N ASP A 35 -29.63 18.57 23.06
CA ASP A 35 -30.57 17.54 23.49
C ASP A 35 -31.89 18.17 23.90
N SER A 36 -32.95 17.89 23.15
CA SER A 36 -34.27 18.48 23.34
C SER A 36 -35.03 17.92 24.53
N GLU A 37 -34.74 16.68 24.93
CA GLU A 37 -35.42 16.07 26.12
C GLU A 37 -34.76 16.49 27.42
N LYS A 38 -33.40 16.57 27.39
CA LYS A 38 -32.64 17.06 28.55
C LYS A 38 -32.63 18.58 28.68
N ASN A 39 -33.03 19.33 27.63
CA ASN A 39 -32.91 20.78 27.53
C ASN A 39 -31.49 21.26 27.82
N THR A 40 -30.48 20.57 27.22
CA THR A 40 -29.07 20.87 27.44
C THR A 40 -28.32 20.99 26.11
N ILE A 41 -27.29 21.81 26.13
CA ILE A 41 -26.26 21.84 25.08
C ILE A 41 -24.99 21.26 25.70
N THR A 42 -24.48 20.19 25.08
CA THR A 42 -23.21 19.57 25.51
C THR A 42 -22.12 19.94 24.54
N GLU A 43 -21.04 20.49 25.07
CA GLU A 43 -19.82 20.81 24.32
C GLU A 43 -18.84 19.63 24.39
N PHE A 44 -18.27 19.28 23.24
CA PHE A 44 -17.20 18.31 23.09
C PHE A 44 -16.01 19.00 22.45
N THR A 45 -14.87 18.92 23.12
CA THR A 45 -13.58 19.39 22.59
C THR A 45 -12.67 18.21 22.26
N LEU A 46 -11.74 18.41 21.36
CA LEU A 46 -10.73 17.40 21.07
C LEU A 46 -9.88 17.14 22.33
N THR A 47 -9.51 15.92 22.51
CA THR A 47 -8.49 15.50 23.47
C THR A 47 -7.12 15.49 22.79
N GLN A 48 -6.04 15.44 23.55
CA GLN A 48 -4.69 15.29 23.00
C GLN A 48 -4.59 14.10 22.02
N PHE A 49 -5.28 13.00 22.30
CA PHE A 49 -5.36 11.88 21.35
C PHE A 49 -6.11 12.25 20.08
N GLY A 50 -7.19 13.01 20.19
CA GLY A 50 -7.93 13.51 19.04
C GLY A 50 -7.07 14.42 18.16
N ASP A 51 -6.31 15.32 18.78
CA ASP A 51 -5.38 16.23 18.06
C ASP A 51 -4.33 15.46 17.28
N MET A 52 -3.69 14.45 17.88
CA MET A 52 -2.72 13.59 17.18
C MET A 52 -3.33 12.86 15.96
N VAL A 53 -4.58 12.38 16.09
CA VAL A 53 -5.28 11.71 14.98
C VAL A 53 -5.59 12.72 13.86
N HIS A 54 -6.06 13.93 14.21
CA HIS A 54 -6.35 14.98 13.24
C HIS A 54 -5.09 15.45 12.52
N GLU A 55 -3.99 15.67 13.23
CA GLU A 55 -2.70 16.04 12.67
C GLU A 55 -2.23 14.99 11.64
N ALA A 56 -2.26 13.71 12.02
CA ALA A 56 -1.85 12.61 11.14
C ALA A 56 -2.71 12.54 9.86
N ILE A 57 -4.02 12.75 9.98
CA ILE A 57 -4.95 12.75 8.84
C ILE A 57 -4.71 13.97 7.94
N ASN A 58 -4.49 15.14 8.52
CA ASN A 58 -4.27 16.38 7.78
C ASN A 58 -2.99 16.28 6.95
N LEU A 59 -1.87 15.88 7.56
CA LEU A 59 -0.61 15.66 6.85
C LEU A 59 -0.76 14.64 5.71
N TYR A 60 -1.48 13.55 5.95
CA TYR A 60 -1.75 12.56 4.91
C TYR A 60 -2.56 13.17 3.74
N ASN A 61 -3.59 13.96 4.03
CA ASN A 61 -4.45 14.59 3.01
C ASN A 61 -3.71 15.68 2.21
N GLU A 62 -2.74 16.33 2.81
CA GLU A 62 -1.85 17.29 2.16
C GLU A 62 -0.78 16.62 1.29
N GLY A 63 -0.68 15.29 1.32
CA GLY A 63 0.30 14.52 0.58
C GLY A 63 1.65 14.38 1.29
N LEU A 64 1.76 14.87 2.51
CA LEU A 64 2.94 14.79 3.38
C LEU A 64 2.98 13.42 4.07
N TYR A 65 3.11 12.37 3.25
CA TYR A 65 2.97 10.99 3.74
C TYR A 65 4.07 10.61 4.73
N GLN A 66 5.31 11.02 4.47
CA GLN A 66 6.44 10.75 5.35
C GLN A 66 6.26 11.43 6.71
N GLU A 67 5.82 12.68 6.71
CA GLU A 67 5.59 13.48 7.90
C GLU A 67 4.41 12.95 8.72
N SER A 68 3.42 12.33 8.08
CA SER A 68 2.27 11.74 8.77
C SER A 68 2.62 10.48 9.58
N ILE A 69 3.78 9.86 9.35
CA ILE A 69 4.18 8.60 10.01
C ILE A 69 4.36 8.81 11.52
N ASP A 70 5.05 9.87 11.93
CA ASP A 70 5.33 10.12 13.35
C ASP A 70 4.05 10.38 14.16
N PRO A 71 3.12 11.24 13.74
CA PRO A 71 1.81 11.36 14.40
C PRO A 71 1.05 10.04 14.46
N TRP A 72 1.02 9.24 13.37
CA TRP A 72 0.40 7.92 13.40
C TRP A 72 1.07 6.96 14.39
N ASN A 73 2.39 6.97 14.49
CA ASN A 73 3.12 6.18 15.50
C ASN A 73 2.76 6.60 16.92
N GLN A 74 2.62 7.92 17.19
CA GLN A 74 2.16 8.42 18.47
C GLN A 74 0.74 7.92 18.79
N VAL A 75 -0.17 7.97 17.82
CA VAL A 75 -1.53 7.45 17.95
C VAL A 75 -1.54 5.98 18.34
N VAL A 76 -0.80 5.11 17.65
CA VAL A 76 -0.78 3.67 17.95
C VAL A 76 -0.01 3.35 19.23
N SER A 77 0.97 4.16 19.61
CA SER A 77 1.67 4.02 20.89
C SER A 77 0.76 4.40 22.07
N HIS A 78 -0.08 5.42 21.91
CA HIS A 78 -1.05 5.86 22.92
C HIS A 78 -2.20 4.85 23.08
N ASN A 79 -2.68 4.29 21.96
CA ASN A 79 -3.74 3.28 21.95
C ASN A 79 -3.46 2.20 20.89
N THR A 80 -2.86 1.10 21.33
CA THR A 80 -2.50 -0.04 20.46
C THR A 80 -3.71 -0.77 19.84
N ASN A 81 -4.91 -0.56 20.36
CA ASN A 81 -6.15 -1.13 19.83
C ASN A 81 -6.84 -0.21 18.82
N TYR A 82 -6.29 0.96 18.54
CA TYR A 82 -6.87 1.89 17.58
C TYR A 82 -6.46 1.51 16.15
N LEU A 83 -7.24 0.61 15.54
CA LEU A 83 -6.94 0.01 14.23
C LEU A 83 -6.84 1.04 13.09
N LEU A 84 -7.49 2.20 13.23
CA LEU A 84 -7.37 3.28 12.25
C LEU A 84 -5.94 3.82 12.16
N GLY A 85 -5.20 3.88 13.27
CA GLY A 85 -3.79 4.29 13.27
C GLY A 85 -2.92 3.39 12.42
N TYR A 86 -3.05 2.06 12.56
CA TYR A 86 -2.35 1.11 11.70
C TYR A 86 -2.80 1.21 10.23
N THR A 87 -4.09 1.46 9.99
CA THR A 87 -4.58 1.72 8.62
C THR A 87 -3.96 2.98 8.04
N GLY A 88 -3.81 4.04 8.84
CA GLY A 88 -3.15 5.29 8.47
C GLY A 88 -1.69 5.08 8.09
N LEU A 89 -0.92 4.38 8.94
CA LEU A 89 0.47 3.99 8.65
C LEU A 89 0.55 3.19 7.35
N GLY A 90 -0.27 2.15 7.20
CA GLY A 90 -0.31 1.35 5.98
C GLY A 90 -0.58 2.17 4.73
N LYS A 91 -1.51 3.13 4.80
CA LYS A 91 -1.82 4.04 3.68
C LYS A 91 -0.66 4.99 3.37
N ALA A 92 0.03 5.54 4.38
CA ALA A 92 1.19 6.40 4.18
C ALA A 92 2.31 5.64 3.45
N TYR A 93 2.70 4.47 3.92
CA TYR A 93 3.70 3.63 3.26
C TYR A 93 3.27 3.17 1.86
N TYR A 94 1.98 2.88 1.66
CA TYR A 94 1.46 2.55 0.33
C TYR A 94 1.65 3.68 -0.68
N GLN A 95 1.38 4.93 -0.29
CA GLN A 95 1.60 6.10 -1.15
C GLN A 95 3.08 6.33 -1.46
N MET A 96 3.96 6.00 -0.52
CA MET A 96 5.41 6.02 -0.70
C MET A 96 5.93 4.83 -1.53
N LYS A 97 5.05 3.91 -1.95
CA LYS A 97 5.35 2.68 -2.71
C LYS A 97 6.17 1.65 -1.92
N ASP A 98 6.25 1.79 -0.62
CA ASP A 98 6.75 0.75 0.28
C ASP A 98 5.62 -0.23 0.60
N TYR A 99 5.37 -1.12 -0.36
CA TYR A 99 4.24 -2.04 -0.28
C TYR A 99 4.43 -3.13 0.79
N ASP A 100 5.66 -3.52 1.05
CA ASP A 100 5.96 -4.54 2.07
C ASP A 100 5.62 -4.02 3.47
N THR A 101 6.04 -2.80 3.80
CA THR A 101 5.68 -2.14 5.07
C THR A 101 4.19 -1.81 5.14
N ALA A 102 3.59 -1.38 4.03
CA ALA A 102 2.14 -1.13 3.95
C ALA A 102 1.33 -2.39 4.27
N MET A 103 1.69 -3.53 3.68
CA MET A 103 1.05 -4.83 3.95
C MET A 103 1.18 -5.25 5.41
N TYR A 104 2.33 -5.02 6.04
CA TYR A 104 2.54 -5.29 7.45
C TYR A 104 1.52 -4.52 8.32
N TYR A 105 1.39 -3.21 8.11
CA TYR A 105 0.46 -2.39 8.87
C TYR A 105 -1.01 -2.68 8.56
N PHE A 106 -1.38 -2.97 7.32
CA PHE A 106 -2.73 -3.40 6.97
C PHE A 106 -3.11 -4.73 7.62
N LYS A 107 -2.15 -5.64 7.79
CA LYS A 107 -2.35 -6.88 8.53
C LYS A 107 -2.61 -6.61 10.01
N LEU A 108 -1.85 -5.72 10.67
CA LEU A 108 -2.10 -5.29 12.04
C LEU A 108 -3.46 -4.61 12.20
N ALA A 109 -3.87 -3.81 11.22
CA ALA A 109 -5.18 -3.18 11.17
C ALA A 109 -6.33 -4.16 10.88
N ASN A 110 -6.05 -5.44 10.62
CA ASN A 110 -7.02 -6.43 10.12
C ASN A 110 -7.77 -5.95 8.85
N ASN A 111 -7.14 -5.11 8.05
CA ASN A 111 -7.72 -4.50 6.85
C ASN A 111 -7.36 -5.32 5.61
N ARG A 112 -8.14 -6.37 5.35
CA ARG A 112 -7.96 -7.29 4.23
C ARG A 112 -7.99 -6.61 2.86
N SER A 113 -8.86 -5.62 2.70
CA SER A 113 -9.06 -4.94 1.42
C SER A 113 -7.79 -4.17 1.01
N GLU A 114 -7.29 -3.33 1.91
CA GLU A 114 -6.06 -2.55 1.65
C GLU A 114 -4.82 -3.44 1.57
N TYR A 115 -4.75 -4.51 2.38
CA TYR A 115 -3.69 -5.51 2.25
C TYR A 115 -3.65 -6.12 0.84
N SER A 116 -4.80 -6.58 0.33
CA SER A 116 -4.89 -7.21 -0.99
C SER A 116 -4.54 -6.24 -2.11
N ARG A 117 -4.90 -4.96 -1.94
CA ARG A 117 -4.54 -3.89 -2.87
C ARG A 117 -3.03 -3.64 -2.89
N ALA A 118 -2.39 -3.54 -1.73
CA ALA A 118 -0.95 -3.38 -1.61
C ALA A 118 -0.20 -4.58 -2.20
N TYR A 119 -0.64 -5.81 -1.90
CA TYR A 119 -0.08 -7.03 -2.46
C TYR A 119 -0.14 -7.08 -3.99
N LYS A 120 -1.26 -6.65 -4.58
CA LYS A 120 -1.40 -6.58 -6.04
C LYS A 120 -0.42 -5.60 -6.66
N GLU A 121 -0.28 -4.40 -6.09
CA GLU A 121 0.65 -3.39 -6.59
C GLU A 121 2.11 -3.84 -6.44
N ASP A 122 2.46 -4.45 -5.31
CA ASP A 122 3.78 -5.05 -5.10
C ASP A 122 4.12 -6.11 -6.15
N SER A 123 3.17 -7.05 -6.37
CA SER A 123 3.33 -8.12 -7.37
C SER A 123 3.51 -7.56 -8.78
N LEU A 124 2.72 -6.57 -9.16
CA LEU A 124 2.84 -5.89 -10.46
C LEU A 124 4.17 -5.15 -10.58
N ASN A 125 4.62 -4.50 -9.53
CA ASN A 125 5.89 -3.79 -9.49
C ASN A 125 7.07 -4.76 -9.64
N LYS A 126 7.06 -5.89 -8.93
CA LYS A 126 8.06 -6.95 -9.04
C LYS A 126 8.13 -7.52 -10.48
N VAL A 127 6.99 -7.77 -11.11
CA VAL A 127 6.94 -8.21 -12.51
C VAL A 127 7.51 -7.13 -13.44
N ARG A 128 7.08 -5.87 -13.28
CA ARG A 128 7.53 -4.75 -14.13
C ARG A 128 9.04 -4.54 -14.05
N THR A 129 9.63 -4.65 -12.87
CA THR A 129 11.09 -4.45 -12.67
C THR A 129 11.90 -5.64 -13.15
N SER A 130 11.39 -6.87 -13.02
CA SER A 130 12.10 -8.09 -13.43
C SER A 130 11.96 -8.40 -14.93
N PHE A 131 10.89 -7.96 -15.56
CA PHE A 131 10.58 -8.28 -16.96
C PHE A 131 11.70 -7.90 -17.95
N PRO A 132 12.27 -6.69 -17.93
CA PRO A 132 13.36 -6.33 -18.84
C PRO A 132 14.59 -7.22 -18.70
N THR A 133 14.93 -7.57 -17.45
CA THR A 133 16.08 -8.44 -17.14
C THR A 133 15.86 -9.85 -17.69
N VAL A 134 14.68 -10.41 -17.45
CA VAL A 134 14.32 -11.76 -17.98
C VAL A 134 14.34 -11.76 -19.49
N MET A 135 13.78 -10.75 -20.14
CA MET A 135 13.79 -10.63 -21.60
C MET A 135 15.20 -10.50 -22.16
N ALA A 136 16.07 -9.72 -21.51
CA ALA A 136 17.48 -9.57 -21.94
C ALA A 136 18.22 -10.93 -21.88
N VAL A 137 18.01 -11.71 -20.82
CA VAL A 137 18.61 -13.05 -20.67
C VAL A 137 18.10 -14.00 -21.77
N LEU A 138 16.79 -14.01 -22.03
CA LEU A 138 16.21 -14.85 -23.09
C LEU A 138 16.75 -14.49 -24.47
N LEU A 139 16.88 -13.21 -24.78
CA LEU A 139 17.47 -12.73 -26.03
C LEU A 139 18.95 -13.14 -26.14
N ALA A 140 19.72 -13.00 -25.08
CA ALA A 140 21.13 -13.41 -25.06
C ALA A 140 21.27 -14.91 -25.32
N LEU A 141 20.42 -15.75 -24.70
CA LEU A 141 20.40 -17.19 -24.93
C LEU A 141 20.01 -17.55 -26.38
N ALA A 142 19.01 -16.85 -26.94
CA ALA A 142 18.59 -17.06 -28.32
C ALA A 142 19.72 -16.70 -29.34
N VAL A 143 20.38 -15.59 -29.12
CA VAL A 143 21.52 -15.17 -29.93
C VAL A 143 22.69 -16.17 -29.79
N GLY A 144 23.00 -16.58 -28.56
CA GLY A 144 24.04 -17.59 -28.29
C GLY A 144 23.76 -18.92 -29.01
N TYR A 145 22.51 -19.41 -28.91
CA TYR A 145 22.07 -20.62 -29.63
C TYR A 145 22.23 -20.48 -31.15
N PHE A 146 21.83 -19.35 -31.74
CA PHE A 146 21.93 -19.10 -33.16
C PHE A 146 23.40 -19.05 -33.64
N LEU A 147 24.27 -18.39 -32.87
CA LEU A 147 25.70 -18.34 -33.18
C LEU A 147 26.35 -19.73 -33.07
N LEU A 148 26.03 -20.49 -32.03
CA LEU A 148 26.54 -21.85 -31.85
C LEU A 148 26.10 -22.77 -32.99
N ARG A 149 24.85 -22.73 -33.40
CA ARG A 149 24.33 -23.47 -34.56
C ARG A 149 25.07 -23.12 -35.82
N ARG A 150 25.31 -21.82 -36.07
CA ARG A 150 26.04 -21.37 -37.25
C ARG A 150 27.49 -21.85 -37.27
N VAL A 151 28.15 -21.93 -36.13
CA VAL A 151 29.50 -22.47 -36.00
C VAL A 151 29.52 -23.98 -36.29
N LEU A 152 28.58 -24.72 -35.67
CA LEU A 152 28.45 -26.17 -35.89
C LEU A 152 28.18 -26.50 -37.36
N ASP A 153 27.30 -25.77 -38.02
CA ASP A 153 27.00 -25.95 -39.45
C ASP A 153 28.26 -25.73 -40.33
N ARG A 154 29.13 -24.77 -39.99
CA ARG A 154 30.38 -24.55 -40.69
C ARG A 154 31.41 -25.65 -40.47
N VAL A 155 31.48 -26.19 -39.26
CA VAL A 155 32.41 -27.29 -38.91
C VAL A 155 31.99 -28.58 -39.56
N THR A 156 30.68 -28.90 -39.54
CA THR A 156 30.15 -30.15 -40.10
C THR A 156 30.14 -30.18 -41.66
N TRP A 157 30.11 -28.98 -42.29
CA TRP A 157 30.09 -28.86 -43.76
C TRP A 157 31.48 -29.08 -44.39
N ARG A 158 32.59 -28.74 -43.72
CA ARG A 158 33.97 -28.90 -44.24
C ARG A 158 34.36 -30.37 -44.57
N PRO A 159 34.08 -31.37 -43.73
CA PRO A 159 34.51 -32.74 -44.06
C PRO A 159 33.76 -33.36 -45.23
N ARG A 160 32.49 -32.98 -45.48
CA ARG A 160 31.73 -33.54 -46.61
C ARG A 160 32.24 -33.13 -47.99
N LYS A 161 32.75 -31.92 -48.14
CA LYS A 161 33.36 -31.48 -49.42
C LYS A 161 34.64 -32.25 -49.73
N GLN A 162 35.53 -32.43 -48.75
CA GLN A 162 36.78 -33.14 -48.96
C GLN A 162 36.58 -34.64 -49.30
N LYS A 163 35.54 -35.27 -48.76
CA LYS A 163 35.20 -36.65 -49.05
C LYS A 163 34.71 -36.83 -50.50
N LYS A 164 33.85 -35.92 -50.99
CA LYS A 164 33.37 -35.91 -52.38
C LYS A 164 34.47 -35.65 -53.38
N GLU A 165 35.40 -34.73 -53.09
CA GLU A 165 36.55 -34.48 -53.95
C GLU A 165 37.53 -35.64 -54.01
N ARG A 166 37.70 -36.40 -52.92
CA ARG A 166 38.52 -37.62 -52.91
C ARG A 166 37.86 -38.81 -53.64
N GLU A 167 36.53 -38.94 -53.56
CA GLU A 167 35.77 -39.95 -54.29
C GLU A 167 35.81 -39.66 -55.81
N ALA A 168 35.67 -38.39 -56.24
CA ALA A 168 35.72 -37.97 -57.62
C ALA A 168 37.15 -37.99 -58.24
N ALA A 169 38.19 -38.01 -57.44
CA ALA A 169 39.59 -38.11 -57.91
C ALA A 169 40.09 -39.57 -58.03
N ASN A 170 39.29 -40.55 -57.59
CA ASN A 170 39.61 -41.98 -57.67
C ASN A 170 38.80 -42.74 -58.75
N GLU A 171 37.90 -42.03 -59.46
CA GLU A 171 37.26 -42.49 -60.72
C GLU A 171 38.01 -41.98 -61.96
#